data_eb5f0ce0893058829f0f872f4583d648
#
_entry.id   eb5f0ce0893058829f0f872f4583d648
#
_cell.length_a   1.000
_cell.length_b   1.000
_cell.length_c   1.000
_cell.angle_alpha   90.00
_cell.angle_beta   90.00
_cell.angle_gamma   90.00
#
_symmetry.space_group_name_H-M   'P 1'
#
loop_
_entity.id
_entity.type
_entity.pdbx_description
1 polymer ?
#
loop_
_entity_poly.entity_id
_entity_poly.type
_entity_poly.pdbx_seq_one_letter_code
_entity_poly.pdbx_strand_id
1 'polypeptide(L)'
;MLNTLLPILLFAALGLGVLGALRRVAMWRNGRASKVDLLGGLLAMPKRYMVDLHHVVARDKYIANTHVATAGGAVASIILAILVHGFGLHNRFLGYALLLMTAVM
;
A
#
# COMPACT_ATOMS: atom_id res chain seq x y z
N MET A 1 6.68 -25.32 -10.02
CA MET A 1 6.79 -24.14 -10.91
C MET A 1 6.04 -22.93 -10.35
N LEU A 2 4.75 -23.01 -10.04
CA LEU A 2 4.00 -21.84 -9.50
C LEU A 2 4.59 -21.30 -8.20
N ASN A 3 4.98 -22.18 -7.27
CA ASN A 3 5.54 -21.79 -5.97
C ASN A 3 6.88 -21.04 -6.05
N THR A 4 7.58 -21.17 -7.17
CA THR A 4 8.85 -20.46 -7.40
C THR A 4 8.63 -19.18 -8.20
N LEU A 5 7.67 -19.21 -9.13
CA LEU A 5 7.39 -18.06 -9.99
C LEU A 5 6.65 -16.93 -9.24
N LEU A 6 5.72 -17.26 -8.35
CA LEU A 6 4.94 -16.26 -7.60
C LEU A 6 5.81 -15.32 -6.76
N PRO A 7 6.76 -15.81 -5.93
CA PRO A 7 7.66 -14.91 -5.19
C PRO A 7 8.51 -14.05 -6.12
N ILE A 8 9.01 -14.61 -7.22
CA ILE A 8 9.84 -13.86 -8.18
C ILE A 8 9.03 -12.72 -8.80
N LEU A 9 7.82 -13.00 -9.26
CA LEU A 9 6.95 -11.98 -9.86
C LEU A 9 6.55 -10.92 -8.83
N LEU A 10 6.27 -11.33 -7.59
CA LEU A 10 5.91 -10.41 -6.51
C LEU A 10 7.07 -9.45 -6.20
N PHE A 11 8.27 -9.98 -5.99
CA PHE A 11 9.43 -9.13 -5.70
C PHE A 11 9.86 -8.28 -6.91
N ALA A 12 9.69 -8.77 -8.13
CA ALA A 12 9.90 -7.97 -9.34
C ALA A 12 8.91 -6.80 -9.42
N ALA A 13 7.62 -7.04 -9.16
CA ALA A 13 6.60 -6.00 -9.15
C ALA A 13 6.85 -4.97 -8.03
N LEU A 14 7.22 -5.43 -6.83
CA LEU A 14 7.60 -4.54 -5.72
C LEU A 14 8.84 -3.71 -6.05
N GLY A 15 9.85 -4.32 -6.67
CA GLY A 15 11.07 -3.64 -7.13
C GLY A 15 10.75 -2.54 -8.15
N LEU A 16 9.90 -2.82 -9.12
CA LEU A 16 9.43 -1.81 -10.08
C LEU A 16 8.67 -0.66 -9.40
N GLY A 17 7.83 -0.98 -8.42
CA GLY A 17 7.12 0.01 -7.61
C GLY A 17 8.07 0.93 -6.84
N VAL A 18 9.08 0.34 -6.18
CA VAL A 18 10.12 1.10 -5.46
C VAL A 18 10.93 1.97 -6.42
N LEU A 19 11.34 1.45 -7.57
CA LEU A 19 12.05 2.23 -8.60
C LEU A 19 11.21 3.41 -9.10
N GLY A 20 9.91 3.20 -9.32
CA GLY A 20 8.98 4.27 -9.69
C GLY A 20 8.87 5.35 -8.60
N ALA A 21 8.78 4.96 -7.34
CA ALA A 21 8.75 5.87 -6.20
C ALA A 21 10.05 6.66 -6.06
N LEU A 22 11.21 5.99 -6.15
CA LEU A 22 12.52 6.64 -6.11
C LEU A 22 12.71 7.65 -7.25
N ARG A 23 12.26 7.30 -8.45
CA ARG A 23 12.30 8.20 -9.61
C ARG A 23 11.45 9.45 -9.37
N ARG A 24 10.28 9.30 -8.74
CA ARG A 24 9.42 10.43 -8.36
C ARG A 24 10.08 11.33 -7.32
N VAL A 25 10.66 10.75 -6.28
CA VAL A 25 11.42 11.50 -5.26
C VAL A 25 12.62 12.22 -5.89
N ALA A 26 13.31 11.59 -6.82
CA ALA A 26 14.43 12.22 -7.55
C ALA A 26 13.96 13.44 -8.36
N MET A 27 12.77 13.41 -8.96
CA MET A 27 12.19 14.58 -9.64
C MET A 27 11.91 15.73 -8.69
N TRP A 28 11.53 15.47 -7.45
CA TRP A 28 11.32 16.53 -6.45
C TRP A 28 12.61 17.27 -6.08
N ARG A 29 13.76 16.62 -6.19
CA ARG A 29 15.07 17.24 -5.94
C ARG A 29 15.45 18.30 -6.98
N ASN A 30 14.85 18.26 -8.17
CA ASN A 30 15.06 19.25 -9.24
C ASN A 30 14.17 20.49 -9.07
N GLY A 31 13.31 20.54 -8.05
CA GLY A 31 12.50 21.69 -7.69
C GLY A 31 13.31 22.76 -6.96
N ARG A 32 12.67 23.93 -6.72
CA ARG A 32 13.26 24.97 -5.88
C ARG A 32 13.54 24.45 -4.47
N ALA A 33 14.75 24.72 -3.99
CA ALA A 33 15.10 24.41 -2.61
C ALA A 33 14.14 25.10 -1.64
N SER A 34 13.36 24.31 -0.91
CA SER A 34 12.50 24.77 0.17
C SER A 34 12.90 24.04 1.45
N LYS A 35 12.78 24.72 2.59
CA LYS A 35 12.95 24.07 3.88
C LYS A 35 11.73 23.17 4.12
N VAL A 36 11.89 21.89 3.89
CA VAL A 36 10.84 20.88 4.13
C VAL A 36 11.18 20.14 5.42
N ASP A 37 10.28 20.20 6.38
CA ASP A 37 10.34 19.35 7.57
C ASP A 37 9.84 17.94 7.20
N LEU A 38 10.77 17.12 6.71
CA LEU A 38 10.48 15.74 6.28
C LEU A 38 10.04 14.87 7.46
N LEU A 39 10.63 15.05 8.63
CA LEU A 39 10.32 14.23 9.80
C LEU A 39 8.94 14.60 10.36
N GLY A 40 8.67 15.88 10.55
CA GLY A 40 7.35 16.36 11.00
C GLY A 40 6.25 16.01 9.98
N GLY A 41 6.56 16.13 8.68
CA GLY A 41 5.64 15.71 7.61
C GLY A 41 5.34 14.22 7.64
N LEU A 42 6.35 13.36 7.84
CA LEU A 42 6.19 11.92 7.92
C LEU A 42 5.37 11.52 9.16
N LEU A 43 5.63 12.13 10.31
CA LEU A 43 4.87 11.87 11.54
C LEU A 43 3.42 12.38 11.46
N ALA A 44 3.17 13.47 10.73
CA ALA A 44 1.82 14.00 10.51
C ALA A 44 1.05 13.24 9.41
N MET A 45 1.73 12.45 8.56
CA MET A 45 1.12 11.76 7.44
C MET A 45 -0.04 10.82 7.84
N PRO A 46 0.06 9.97 8.88
CA PRO A 46 -1.04 9.10 9.27
C PRO A 46 -2.30 9.88 9.62
N LYS A 47 -2.17 10.97 10.41
CA LYS A 47 -3.30 11.81 10.77
C LYS A 47 -3.89 12.51 9.54
N ARG A 48 -3.06 13.10 8.70
CA ARG A 48 -3.52 13.78 7.49
C ARG A 48 -4.20 12.83 6.52
N TYR A 49 -3.65 11.63 6.35
CA TYR A 49 -4.23 10.63 5.46
C TYR A 49 -5.53 10.05 6.02
N MET A 50 -5.54 9.65 7.30
CA MET A 50 -6.68 8.94 7.91
C MET A 50 -7.82 9.88 8.34
N VAL A 51 -7.53 11.13 8.67
CA VAL A 51 -8.53 12.09 9.17
C VAL A 51 -8.82 13.17 8.14
N ASP A 52 -7.81 13.95 7.73
CA ASP A 52 -8.04 15.15 6.93
C ASP A 52 -8.50 14.83 5.49
N LEU A 53 -7.87 13.87 4.84
CA LEU A 53 -8.27 13.41 3.50
C LEU A 53 -9.63 12.69 3.51
N HIS A 54 -9.90 11.89 4.56
CA HIS A 54 -11.18 11.20 4.67
C HIS A 54 -12.34 12.14 4.98
N HIS A 55 -12.12 13.28 5.59
CA HIS A 55 -13.16 14.32 5.75
C HIS A 55 -13.72 14.81 4.42
N VAL A 56 -12.90 14.91 3.39
CA VAL A 56 -13.35 15.32 2.04
C VAL A 56 -14.15 14.23 1.38
N VAL A 57 -13.72 12.97 1.52
CA VAL A 57 -14.39 11.79 0.94
C VAL A 57 -15.62 11.39 1.75
N ALA A 58 -15.66 11.71 3.05
CA ALA A 58 -16.76 11.38 3.97
C ALA A 58 -18.08 12.14 3.68
N ARG A 59 -18.09 13.07 2.73
CA ARG A 59 -19.32 13.75 2.29
C ARG A 59 -20.33 12.77 1.69
N ASP A 60 -19.86 11.72 1.05
CA ASP A 60 -20.67 10.62 0.56
C ASP A 60 -20.25 9.32 1.26
N LYS A 61 -21.14 8.80 2.11
CA LYS A 61 -20.88 7.59 2.89
C LYS A 61 -20.59 6.35 2.01
N TYR A 62 -21.26 6.25 0.87
CA TYR A 62 -21.05 5.14 -0.06
C TYR A 62 -19.65 5.19 -0.66
N ILE A 63 -19.24 6.34 -1.17
CA ILE A 63 -17.91 6.55 -1.74
C ILE A 63 -16.83 6.36 -0.68
N ALA A 64 -17.04 6.89 0.54
CA ALA A 64 -16.10 6.72 1.65
C ALA A 64 -15.89 5.26 2.01
N ASN A 65 -16.98 4.50 2.19
CA ASN A 65 -16.90 3.08 2.55
C ASN A 65 -16.26 2.24 1.43
N THR A 66 -16.61 2.50 0.18
CA THR A 66 -16.02 1.81 -0.97
C THR A 66 -14.53 2.11 -1.08
N HIS A 67 -14.13 3.36 -0.87
CA HIS A 67 -12.73 3.74 -0.90
C HIS A 67 -11.93 3.07 0.23
N VAL A 68 -12.44 3.09 1.46
CA VAL A 68 -11.79 2.43 2.61
C VAL A 68 -11.69 0.92 2.38
N ALA A 69 -12.75 0.29 1.90
CA ALA A 69 -12.74 -1.14 1.60
C ALA A 69 -11.71 -1.49 0.52
N THR A 70 -11.71 -0.75 -0.60
CA THR A 70 -10.80 -1.00 -1.72
C THR A 70 -9.35 -0.72 -1.33
N ALA A 71 -9.06 0.45 -0.77
CA ALA A 71 -7.70 0.82 -0.40
C ALA A 71 -7.17 -0.02 0.77
N GLY A 72 -7.98 -0.24 1.80
CA GLY A 72 -7.63 -1.09 2.95
C GLY A 72 -7.45 -2.56 2.54
N GLY A 73 -8.35 -3.08 1.71
CA GLY A 73 -8.26 -4.42 1.14
C GLY A 73 -7.00 -4.60 0.31
N ALA A 74 -6.66 -3.63 -0.55
CA ALA A 74 -5.46 -3.66 -1.38
C ALA A 74 -4.18 -3.69 -0.54
N VAL A 75 -4.05 -2.79 0.44
CA VAL A 75 -2.87 -2.75 1.33
C VAL A 75 -2.74 -4.05 2.13
N ALA A 76 -3.84 -4.53 2.73
CA ALA A 76 -3.85 -5.77 3.48
C ALA A 76 -3.51 -6.98 2.59
N SER A 77 -4.04 -7.04 1.37
CA SER A 77 -3.73 -8.10 0.40
C SER A 77 -2.26 -8.12 0.01
N ILE A 78 -1.65 -6.96 -0.22
CA ILE A 78 -0.21 -6.86 -0.53
C ILE A 78 0.63 -7.38 0.64
N ILE A 79 0.34 -6.96 1.87
CA ILE A 79 1.06 -7.40 3.06
C ILE A 79 0.93 -8.92 3.23
N LEU A 80 -0.29 -9.44 3.14
CA LEU A 80 -0.55 -10.87 3.28
C LEU A 80 0.09 -11.68 2.14
N ALA A 81 0.07 -11.17 0.92
CA ALA A 81 0.74 -11.80 -0.22
C ALA A 81 2.26 -11.88 -0.02
N ILE A 82 2.89 -10.84 0.52
CA ILE A 82 4.31 -10.85 0.86
C ILE A 82 4.60 -11.91 1.94
N LEU A 83 3.77 -11.98 2.98
CA LEU A 83 3.95 -12.96 4.05
C LEU A 83 3.79 -14.41 3.55
N VAL A 84 2.74 -14.68 2.78
CA VAL A 84 2.42 -16.02 2.30
C VAL A 84 3.35 -16.45 1.16
N HIS A 85 3.49 -15.62 0.14
CA HIS A 85 4.22 -16.00 -1.09
C HIS A 85 5.67 -15.53 -1.10
N GLY A 86 5.99 -14.42 -0.42
CA GLY A 86 7.34 -13.89 -0.34
C GLY A 86 8.18 -14.64 0.70
N PHE A 87 7.66 -14.74 1.92
CA PHE A 87 8.36 -15.39 3.03
C PHE A 87 7.96 -16.85 3.26
N GLY A 88 7.01 -17.37 2.50
CA GLY A 88 6.59 -18.75 2.59
C GLY A 88 5.88 -19.11 3.89
N LEU A 89 5.24 -18.15 4.55
CA LEU A 89 4.48 -18.40 5.77
C LEU A 89 3.16 -19.11 5.46
N HIS A 90 3.22 -20.43 5.37
CA HIS A 90 2.07 -21.27 5.04
C HIS A 90 1.23 -21.55 6.29
N ASN A 91 0.21 -20.72 6.51
CA ASN A 91 -0.80 -20.94 7.52
C ASN A 91 -2.18 -20.82 6.86
N ARG A 92 -3.09 -21.74 7.17
CA ARG A 92 -4.47 -21.73 6.65
C ARG A 92 -5.18 -20.41 6.96
N PHE A 93 -4.95 -19.86 8.15
CA PHE A 93 -5.53 -18.58 8.55
C PHE A 93 -5.07 -17.43 7.63
N LEU A 94 -3.76 -17.35 7.33
CA LEU A 94 -3.22 -16.33 6.42
C LEU A 94 -3.76 -16.49 4.99
N GLY A 95 -3.94 -17.72 4.53
CA GLY A 95 -4.55 -18.00 3.23
C GLY A 95 -5.98 -17.53 3.14
N TYR A 96 -6.81 -17.82 4.14
CA TYR A 96 -8.18 -17.32 4.19
C TYR A 96 -8.26 -15.80 4.35
N ALA A 97 -7.38 -15.20 5.15
CA ALA A 97 -7.29 -13.75 5.30
C ALA A 97 -6.94 -13.08 3.96
N LEU A 98 -5.99 -13.65 3.21
CA LEU A 98 -5.64 -13.15 1.88
C LEU A 98 -6.82 -13.22 0.91
N LEU A 99 -7.53 -14.34 0.86
CA LEU A 99 -8.73 -14.49 0.03
C LEU A 99 -9.81 -13.48 0.42
N LEU A 100 -10.05 -13.30 1.71
CA LEU A 100 -11.04 -12.33 2.19
C LEU A 100 -10.66 -10.90 1.80
N MET A 101 -9.41 -10.51 2.00
CA MET A 101 -8.96 -9.14 1.68
C MET A 101 -8.99 -8.86 0.18
N THR A 102 -8.65 -9.85 -0.65
CA THR A 102 -8.78 -9.73 -2.11
C THR A 102 -10.24 -9.67 -2.57
N ALA A 103 -11.15 -10.34 -1.87
CA ALA A 103 -12.57 -10.28 -2.18
C ALA A 103 -13.23 -8.95 -1.78
N VAL A 104 -12.69 -8.28 -0.76
CA VAL A 104 -13.17 -6.96 -0.29
C VAL A 104 -12.66 -5.82 -1.17
N MET A 105 -11.51 -6.00 -1.81
CA MET A 105 -10.90 -5.02 -2.73
C MET A 105 -11.71 -4.88 -4.02
#